data_2b1c73d5efaa8768c191f386937debe5
#
_entry.id   2b1c73d5efaa8768c191f386937debe5
#
_cell.length_a   1.000
_cell.length_b   1.000
_cell.length_c   1.000
_cell.angle_alpha   90.00
_cell.angle_beta   90.00
_cell.angle_gamma   90.00
#
_symmetry.space_group_name_H-M   'P 1'
#
loop_
_entity.id
_entity.type
_entity.pdbx_description
1 polymer ?
#
loop_
_entity_poly.entity_id
_entity_poly.type
_entity_poly.pdbx_seq_one_letter_code
_entity_poly.pdbx_strand_id
1 'polypeptide(L)'
;MRAAKDLVAKWGEDSIVGFGFSITEDLKKHMSDEKFLVAYDAWMSWKREQGKLPEIGGMELAEIQLTRNQQARFSIDERGEWFCTDFAPGMVDFTGFSLAGQTLKSGGEAFAKVHIDNCELAMSKQLPVYTTFKAIKAVHVALWEVLYLPVRSTDINEDEVIAILQPVVYRQNYLEELLNALPHGLMTVVRHPVDGQREQQFQVIECNRPMSNMMRKRMRDIVGIDLPTLWPEADQEALEQVMVSVLDDGIARNFNAYYTLDSEVRNCESCITQSPWGLTVYTWDTGPQD
;
A
#
# COMPACT_ATOMS: atom_id res chain seq x y z
N MET A 1 -3.45 -8.57 -10.42
CA MET A 1 -4.04 -9.00 -9.14
C MET A 1 -3.56 -10.37 -8.65
N ARG A 2 -3.46 -11.42 -9.50
CA ARG A 2 -2.97 -12.75 -9.08
C ARG A 2 -1.48 -12.72 -8.65
N ALA A 3 -0.62 -12.03 -9.39
CA ALA A 3 0.81 -11.89 -9.10
C ALA A 3 1.10 -11.17 -7.76
N ALA A 4 0.35 -10.13 -7.41
CA ALA A 4 0.52 -9.42 -6.15
C ALA A 4 0.15 -10.30 -4.94
N LYS A 5 -0.87 -11.16 -5.06
CA LYS A 5 -1.23 -12.12 -4.01
C LYS A 5 -0.17 -13.18 -3.80
N ASP A 6 0.45 -13.66 -4.89
CA ASP A 6 1.53 -14.66 -4.81
C ASP A 6 2.83 -14.06 -4.24
N LEU A 7 3.09 -12.79 -4.51
CA LEU A 7 4.19 -12.01 -3.89
C LEU A 7 3.97 -11.83 -2.39
N VAL A 8 2.79 -11.39 -1.97
CA VAL A 8 2.45 -11.21 -0.54
C VAL A 8 2.48 -12.55 0.21
N ALA A 9 2.05 -13.65 -0.39
CA ALA A 9 2.11 -14.99 0.22
C ALA A 9 3.54 -15.50 0.44
N LYS A 10 4.47 -15.19 -0.48
CA LYS A 10 5.90 -15.53 -0.32
C LYS A 10 6.60 -14.74 0.80
N TRP A 11 6.04 -13.62 1.21
CA TRP A 11 6.65 -12.74 2.23
C TRP A 11 6.30 -13.12 3.67
N GLY A 12 5.38 -14.07 3.85
CA GLY A 12 4.89 -14.48 5.17
C GLY A 12 5.85 -15.29 6.01
N GLU A 13 6.88 -15.88 5.43
CA GLU A 13 7.72 -16.83 6.15
C GLU A 13 9.10 -16.31 6.61
N ASP A 14 9.70 -15.26 6.00
CA ASP A 14 11.11 -14.93 6.27
C ASP A 14 11.47 -13.47 6.58
N SER A 15 10.56 -12.51 6.70
CA SER A 15 10.98 -11.12 6.87
C SER A 15 10.29 -10.33 7.97
N ILE A 16 10.87 -10.38 9.15
CA ILE A 16 10.56 -9.46 10.27
C ILE A 16 11.13 -8.05 10.06
N VAL A 17 11.99 -7.83 9.07
CA VAL A 17 12.58 -6.51 8.77
C VAL A 17 12.53 -6.25 7.28
N GLY A 18 11.69 -5.41 6.88
CA GLY A 18 11.38 -4.61 5.71
C GLY A 18 12.25 -4.56 4.46
N PHE A 19 13.03 -5.55 4.12
CA PHE A 19 13.84 -5.56 2.90
C PHE A 19 13.32 -6.61 1.93
N GLY A 20 13.13 -6.17 0.68
CA GLY A 20 12.84 -7.08 -0.43
C GLY A 20 14.06 -7.93 -0.79
N PHE A 21 13.85 -8.93 -1.60
CA PHE A 21 14.93 -9.72 -2.16
C PHE A 21 15.31 -9.16 -3.53
N SER A 22 16.61 -9.25 -3.87
CA SER A 22 17.14 -8.81 -5.15
C SER A 22 17.47 -10.02 -6.02
N ILE A 23 17.06 -9.96 -7.27
CA ILE A 23 17.23 -11.03 -8.24
C ILE A 23 18.05 -10.51 -9.42
N THR A 24 18.98 -11.31 -9.89
CA THR A 24 19.78 -11.04 -11.10
C THR A 24 19.55 -12.09 -12.20
N GLU A 25 18.89 -13.18 -11.88
CA GLU A 25 18.61 -14.29 -12.80
C GLU A 25 17.10 -14.46 -12.99
N ASP A 26 16.72 -14.91 -14.19
CA ASP A 26 15.31 -15.18 -14.53
C ASP A 26 14.32 -14.02 -14.25
N LEU A 27 14.78 -12.77 -14.34
CA LEU A 27 14.06 -11.56 -13.94
C LEU A 27 12.65 -11.50 -14.53
N LYS A 28 12.49 -11.90 -15.79
CA LYS A 28 11.19 -11.88 -16.51
C LYS A 28 10.07 -12.63 -15.78
N LYS A 29 10.40 -13.67 -15.02
CA LYS A 29 9.41 -14.47 -14.28
C LYS A 29 8.84 -13.74 -13.07
N HIS A 30 9.53 -12.68 -12.63
CA HIS A 30 9.22 -11.95 -11.42
C HIS A 30 8.61 -10.58 -11.68
N MET A 31 8.82 -10.02 -12.87
CA MET A 31 8.28 -8.72 -13.27
C MET A 31 6.77 -8.83 -13.52
N SER A 32 6.01 -7.95 -12.89
CA SER A 32 4.55 -7.93 -13.00
C SER A 32 4.04 -6.97 -14.07
N ASP A 33 4.81 -5.94 -14.40
CA ASP A 33 4.44 -4.89 -15.35
C ASP A 33 5.14 -5.09 -16.70
N GLU A 34 4.39 -4.99 -17.79
CA GLU A 34 4.89 -5.09 -19.17
C GLU A 34 5.98 -4.05 -19.48
N LYS A 35 5.91 -2.86 -18.87
CA LYS A 35 6.92 -1.82 -19.06
C LYS A 35 8.30 -2.25 -18.57
N PHE A 36 8.37 -3.00 -17.48
CA PHE A 36 9.63 -3.56 -17.01
C PHE A 36 10.20 -4.57 -17.99
N LEU A 37 9.35 -5.42 -18.56
CA LEU A 37 9.76 -6.39 -19.57
C LEU A 37 10.33 -5.70 -20.82
N VAL A 38 9.65 -4.65 -21.29
CA VAL A 38 10.08 -3.86 -22.46
C VAL A 38 11.42 -3.17 -22.16
N ALA A 39 11.56 -2.50 -21.03
CA ALA A 39 12.80 -1.83 -20.64
C ALA A 39 13.98 -2.81 -20.45
N TYR A 40 13.71 -3.96 -19.83
CA TYR A 40 14.68 -5.04 -19.67
C TYR A 40 15.15 -5.61 -21.01
N ASP A 41 14.22 -5.90 -21.91
CA ASP A 41 14.53 -6.47 -23.23
C ASP A 41 15.33 -5.48 -24.10
N ALA A 42 14.98 -4.20 -24.05
CA ALA A 42 15.74 -3.15 -24.71
C ALA A 42 17.17 -3.08 -24.16
N TRP A 43 17.34 -3.05 -22.83
CA TRP A 43 18.65 -3.03 -22.19
C TRP A 43 19.49 -4.27 -22.56
N MET A 44 18.89 -5.47 -22.54
CA MET A 44 19.57 -6.72 -22.90
C MET A 44 19.96 -6.76 -24.38
N SER A 45 19.15 -6.16 -25.27
CA SER A 45 19.50 -6.03 -26.69
C SER A 45 20.75 -5.15 -26.87
N TRP A 46 20.77 -4.00 -26.20
CA TRP A 46 21.91 -3.09 -26.24
C TRP A 46 23.17 -3.71 -25.68
N LYS A 47 23.05 -4.39 -24.55
CA LYS A 47 24.19 -5.10 -23.97
C LYS A 47 24.80 -6.09 -24.94
N ARG A 48 23.96 -6.82 -25.69
CA ARG A 48 24.43 -7.78 -26.71
C ARG A 48 25.10 -7.08 -27.89
N GLU A 49 24.56 -5.97 -28.33
CA GLU A 49 25.06 -5.21 -29.49
C GLU A 49 26.39 -4.53 -29.18
N GLN A 50 26.52 -3.94 -28.02
CA GLN A 50 27.69 -3.13 -27.64
C GLN A 50 28.78 -3.96 -26.93
N GLY A 51 28.45 -5.13 -26.37
CA GLY A 51 29.39 -5.99 -25.66
C GLY A 51 29.91 -5.44 -24.32
N LYS A 52 29.49 -4.23 -23.94
CA LYS A 52 29.82 -3.51 -22.70
C LYS A 52 28.56 -2.96 -22.05
N LEU A 53 28.66 -2.15 -20.99
CA LEU A 53 27.52 -1.42 -20.46
C LEU A 53 26.88 -0.59 -21.60
N PRO A 54 25.55 -0.63 -21.73
CA PRO A 54 24.86 0.20 -22.70
C PRO A 54 25.16 1.68 -22.48
N GLU A 55 25.56 2.37 -23.54
CA GLU A 55 25.79 3.80 -23.53
C GLU A 55 24.50 4.53 -23.81
N ILE A 56 24.11 5.44 -22.92
CA ILE A 56 22.93 6.29 -23.07
C ILE A 56 23.41 7.74 -23.17
N GLY A 57 23.18 8.34 -24.33
CA GLY A 57 23.32 9.77 -24.54
C GLY A 57 21.99 10.50 -24.38
N GLY A 58 21.96 11.82 -24.55
CA GLY A 58 20.79 12.67 -24.33
C GLY A 58 19.50 12.29 -25.07
N MET A 59 19.52 11.23 -25.91
CA MET A 59 18.33 10.57 -26.44
C MET A 59 18.14 9.24 -25.75
N GLU A 60 17.22 9.20 -24.80
CA GLU A 60 16.76 7.95 -24.19
C GLU A 60 16.03 7.11 -25.25
N LEU A 61 16.19 5.80 -25.19
CA LEU A 61 15.38 4.93 -26.02
C LEU A 61 13.90 5.10 -25.72
N ALA A 62 13.10 5.03 -26.80
CA ALA A 62 11.65 5.17 -26.69
C ALA A 62 11.04 4.20 -25.66
N GLU A 63 11.59 3.01 -25.53
CA GLU A 63 11.16 1.98 -24.58
C GLU A 63 11.39 2.38 -23.12
N ILE A 64 12.49 3.08 -22.83
CA ILE A 64 12.75 3.61 -21.48
C ILE A 64 11.95 4.89 -21.24
N GLN A 65 11.67 5.67 -22.29
CA GLN A 65 10.81 6.85 -22.18
C GLN A 65 9.38 6.53 -21.72
N LEU A 66 8.86 5.34 -22.02
CA LEU A 66 7.56 4.89 -21.51
C LEU A 66 7.49 4.87 -19.97
N THR A 67 8.65 4.76 -19.32
CA THR A 67 8.75 4.74 -17.85
C THR A 67 9.25 6.07 -17.27
N ARG A 68 9.42 7.12 -18.08
CA ARG A 68 10.06 8.39 -17.70
C ARG A 68 9.49 9.00 -16.41
N ASN A 69 8.18 8.94 -16.22
CA ASN A 69 7.53 9.46 -15.01
C ASN A 69 7.76 8.59 -13.76
N GLN A 70 8.40 7.44 -13.91
CA GLN A 70 8.64 6.44 -12.88
C GLN A 70 10.12 6.11 -12.74
N GLN A 71 10.99 7.03 -13.17
CA GLN A 71 12.44 6.83 -13.15
C GLN A 71 13.13 7.66 -12.08
N ALA A 72 14.21 7.11 -11.57
CA ALA A 72 15.26 7.84 -10.88
C ALA A 72 16.60 7.44 -11.48
N ARG A 73 17.56 8.36 -11.51
CA ARG A 73 18.94 8.09 -11.93
C ARG A 73 19.85 8.28 -10.75
N PHE A 74 20.76 7.33 -10.59
CA PHE A 74 21.71 7.31 -9.48
C PHE A 74 23.12 7.20 -10.01
N SER A 75 24.04 8.02 -9.48
CA SER A 75 25.47 7.91 -9.74
C SER A 75 26.27 8.08 -8.45
N ILE A 76 27.59 7.89 -8.54
CA ILE A 76 28.50 8.05 -7.41
C ILE A 76 29.20 9.40 -7.57
N ASP A 77 29.19 10.22 -6.54
CA ASP A 77 29.88 11.51 -6.52
C ASP A 77 31.41 11.36 -6.30
N GLU A 78 32.14 12.48 -6.37
CA GLU A 78 33.57 12.52 -6.14
C GLU A 78 34.01 12.00 -4.74
N ARG A 79 33.07 11.92 -3.79
CA ARG A 79 33.31 11.42 -2.43
C ARG A 79 33.00 9.93 -2.29
N GLY A 80 32.52 9.29 -3.36
CA GLY A 80 32.11 7.90 -3.36
C GLY A 80 30.71 7.67 -2.77
N GLU A 81 29.90 8.72 -2.66
CA GLU A 81 28.53 8.60 -2.16
C GLU A 81 27.52 8.50 -3.31
N TRP A 82 26.54 7.59 -3.17
CA TRP A 82 25.44 7.50 -4.10
C TRP A 82 24.51 8.69 -3.97
N PHE A 83 24.23 9.36 -5.08
CA PHE A 83 23.30 10.47 -5.15
C PHE A 83 22.33 10.33 -6.34
N CYS A 84 21.22 11.03 -6.27
CA CYS A 84 20.19 11.03 -7.29
C CYS A 84 20.46 12.16 -8.27
N THR A 85 20.84 11.84 -9.50
CA THR A 85 21.06 12.83 -10.58
C THR A 85 19.74 13.33 -11.15
N ASP A 86 18.74 12.44 -11.26
CA ASP A 86 17.40 12.78 -11.77
C ASP A 86 16.34 12.01 -10.99
N PHE A 87 15.21 12.66 -10.73
CA PHE A 87 14.07 12.07 -10.01
C PHE A 87 12.78 12.56 -10.68
N ALA A 88 12.12 11.64 -11.38
CA ALA A 88 10.97 12.00 -12.21
C ALA A 88 9.82 12.61 -11.41
N PRO A 89 9.07 13.58 -11.99
CA PRO A 89 7.95 14.23 -11.30
C PRO A 89 6.90 13.25 -10.79
N GLY A 90 6.57 12.19 -11.53
CA GLY A 90 5.62 11.16 -11.08
C GLY A 90 6.09 10.42 -9.84
N MET A 91 7.40 10.36 -9.59
CA MET A 91 7.93 9.79 -8.34
C MET A 91 7.67 10.70 -7.14
N VAL A 92 7.70 12.03 -7.35
CA VAL A 92 7.36 13.00 -6.29
C VAL A 92 5.92 12.84 -5.84
N ASP A 93 5.00 12.59 -6.79
CA ASP A 93 3.58 12.37 -6.48
C ASP A 93 3.36 11.14 -5.59
N PHE A 94 4.15 10.09 -5.78
CA PHE A 94 4.06 8.86 -4.98
C PHE A 94 4.80 8.92 -3.65
N THR A 95 5.96 9.57 -3.62
CA THR A 95 6.83 9.61 -2.42
C THR A 95 6.53 10.80 -1.52
N GLY A 96 6.00 11.89 -2.08
CA GLY A 96 5.78 13.15 -1.39
C GLY A 96 7.04 14.01 -1.25
N PHE A 97 8.17 13.62 -1.85
CA PHE A 97 9.44 14.37 -1.82
C PHE A 97 10.27 14.12 -3.07
N SER A 98 11.22 15.01 -3.37
CA SER A 98 12.19 14.84 -4.46
C SER A 98 13.57 14.53 -3.90
N LEU A 99 14.27 13.61 -4.55
CA LEU A 99 15.66 13.28 -4.27
C LEU A 99 16.64 13.89 -5.28
N ALA A 100 16.15 14.57 -6.33
CA ALA A 100 17.02 15.15 -7.34
C ALA A 100 18.10 16.06 -6.72
N GLY A 101 19.35 15.81 -7.05
CA GLY A 101 20.52 16.52 -6.51
C GLY A 101 20.87 16.18 -5.04
N GLN A 102 20.26 15.15 -4.45
CA GLN A 102 20.51 14.76 -3.05
C GLN A 102 21.13 13.38 -2.96
N THR A 103 21.86 13.11 -1.86
CA THR A 103 22.36 11.76 -1.59
C THR A 103 21.20 10.83 -1.26
N LEU A 104 21.34 9.54 -1.56
CA LEU A 104 20.30 8.55 -1.24
C LEU A 104 19.99 8.48 0.25
N LYS A 105 20.94 8.83 1.11
CA LYS A 105 20.75 8.92 2.57
C LYS A 105 19.70 9.94 2.98
N SER A 106 19.44 10.96 2.17
CA SER A 106 18.40 11.97 2.42
C SER A 106 16.99 11.36 2.45
N GLY A 107 16.76 10.25 1.73
CA GLY A 107 15.52 9.48 1.78
C GLY A 107 15.32 8.65 3.06
N GLY A 108 16.34 8.61 3.92
CA GLY A 108 16.39 7.83 5.16
C GLY A 108 17.19 6.53 5.01
N GLU A 109 17.66 6.01 6.14
CA GLU A 109 18.62 4.90 6.19
C GLU A 109 18.11 3.62 5.48
N ALA A 110 16.88 3.22 5.77
CA ALA A 110 16.29 2.02 5.15
C ALA A 110 16.12 2.17 3.63
N PHE A 111 15.67 3.34 3.17
CA PHE A 111 15.55 3.66 1.74
C PHE A 111 16.94 3.64 1.09
N ALA A 112 17.89 4.36 1.67
CA ALA A 112 19.25 4.42 1.15
C ALA A 112 19.88 3.03 1.01
N LYS A 113 19.76 2.20 2.05
CA LYS A 113 20.32 0.85 2.04
C LYS A 113 19.78 0.02 0.87
N VAL A 114 18.47 -0.02 0.67
CA VAL A 114 17.87 -0.78 -0.44
C VAL A 114 18.40 -0.31 -1.78
N HIS A 115 18.42 0.99 -2.02
CA HIS A 115 18.85 1.51 -3.32
C HIS A 115 20.35 1.38 -3.53
N ILE A 116 21.18 1.64 -2.52
CA ILE A 116 22.63 1.49 -2.60
C ILE A 116 23.00 0.03 -2.87
N ASP A 117 22.51 -0.92 -2.06
CA ASP A 117 22.84 -2.34 -2.21
C ASP A 117 22.51 -2.85 -3.64
N ASN A 118 21.35 -2.41 -4.21
CA ASN A 118 20.95 -2.82 -5.55
C ASN A 118 21.71 -2.10 -6.66
N CYS A 119 22.04 -0.83 -6.48
CA CYS A 119 22.90 -0.11 -7.42
C CYS A 119 24.33 -0.73 -7.47
N GLU A 120 24.91 -1.01 -6.32
CA GLU A 120 26.22 -1.69 -6.23
C GLU A 120 26.18 -3.08 -6.85
N LEU A 121 25.11 -3.85 -6.60
CA LEU A 121 24.92 -5.15 -7.21
C LEU A 121 24.81 -5.05 -8.74
N ALA A 122 24.01 -4.13 -9.26
CA ALA A 122 23.83 -3.91 -10.69
C ALA A 122 25.15 -3.51 -11.36
N MET A 123 25.90 -2.60 -10.75
CA MET A 123 27.19 -2.14 -11.27
C MET A 123 28.25 -3.23 -11.22
N SER A 124 28.38 -3.94 -10.08
CA SER A 124 29.39 -5.01 -9.92
C SER A 124 29.15 -6.19 -10.87
N LYS A 125 27.90 -6.54 -11.13
CA LYS A 125 27.53 -7.61 -12.08
C LYS A 125 27.46 -7.14 -13.51
N GLN A 126 27.34 -5.84 -13.74
CA GLN A 126 27.02 -5.25 -15.04
C GLN A 126 25.76 -5.90 -15.68
N LEU A 127 24.75 -6.15 -14.85
CA LEU A 127 23.49 -6.79 -15.22
C LEU A 127 22.33 -6.07 -14.54
N PRO A 128 21.13 -6.11 -15.12
CA PRO A 128 19.91 -5.63 -14.46
C PRO A 128 19.68 -6.34 -13.13
N VAL A 129 19.18 -5.59 -12.16
CA VAL A 129 18.75 -6.11 -10.86
C VAL A 129 17.29 -5.77 -10.68
N TYR A 130 16.48 -6.76 -10.33
CA TYR A 130 15.09 -6.56 -9.98
C TYR A 130 14.89 -6.79 -8.48
N THR A 131 14.12 -5.94 -7.85
CA THR A 131 13.77 -6.08 -6.44
C THR A 131 12.35 -5.64 -6.16
N THR A 132 11.80 -6.14 -5.06
CA THR A 132 10.58 -5.60 -4.46
C THR A 132 10.88 -5.21 -3.02
N PHE A 133 10.34 -4.08 -2.57
CA PHE A 133 10.53 -3.66 -1.19
C PHE A 133 9.32 -2.92 -0.62
N LYS A 134 9.17 -2.99 0.70
CA LYS A 134 8.11 -2.25 1.41
C LYS A 134 8.51 -0.79 1.57
N ALA A 135 7.59 0.09 1.18
CA ALA A 135 7.76 1.52 1.36
C ALA A 135 7.41 1.94 2.79
N ILE A 136 8.42 2.16 3.61
CA ILE A 136 8.20 2.55 5.02
C ILE A 136 7.72 4.00 5.14
N LYS A 137 8.22 4.90 4.29
CA LYS A 137 7.94 6.34 4.34
C LYS A 137 7.10 6.89 3.21
N ALA A 138 6.83 6.13 2.15
CA ALA A 138 5.98 6.61 1.06
C ALA A 138 4.54 6.78 1.55
N VAL A 139 3.94 7.92 1.25
CA VAL A 139 2.61 8.28 1.75
C VAL A 139 1.53 7.37 1.18
N HIS A 140 1.63 7.07 -0.12
CA HIS A 140 0.56 6.38 -0.84
C HIS A 140 0.88 4.95 -1.27
N VAL A 141 2.15 4.52 -1.22
CA VAL A 141 2.58 3.21 -1.70
C VAL A 141 3.05 2.33 -0.55
N ALA A 142 2.58 1.09 -0.52
CA ALA A 142 2.98 0.10 0.48
C ALA A 142 4.06 -0.85 -0.04
N LEU A 143 4.05 -1.15 -1.34
CA LEU A 143 5.00 -2.06 -1.98
C LEU A 143 5.44 -1.50 -3.33
N TRP A 144 6.74 -1.52 -3.56
CA TRP A 144 7.38 -1.15 -4.83
C TRP A 144 8.00 -2.35 -5.52
N GLU A 145 7.91 -2.35 -6.84
CA GLU A 145 8.82 -3.07 -7.73
C GLU A 145 9.84 -2.09 -8.29
N VAL A 146 11.10 -2.52 -8.39
CA VAL A 146 12.15 -1.69 -8.99
C VAL A 146 13.04 -2.54 -9.88
N LEU A 147 13.29 -2.01 -11.07
CA LEU A 147 14.27 -2.54 -12.02
C LEU A 147 15.44 -1.56 -12.10
N TYR A 148 16.61 -1.99 -11.71
CA TYR A 148 17.87 -1.24 -11.82
C TYR A 148 18.61 -1.65 -13.08
N LEU A 149 18.91 -0.69 -13.93
CA LEU A 149 19.59 -0.86 -15.21
C LEU A 149 20.92 -0.12 -15.15
N PRO A 150 22.05 -0.81 -15.02
CA PRO A 150 23.36 -0.14 -15.06
C PRO A 150 23.67 0.32 -16.48
N VAL A 151 24.11 1.55 -16.64
CA VAL A 151 24.38 2.19 -17.93
C VAL A 151 25.62 3.08 -17.84
N ARG A 152 26.18 3.42 -18.98
CA ARG A 152 27.18 4.48 -19.09
C ARG A 152 26.55 5.72 -19.70
N SER A 153 26.55 6.81 -18.96
CA SER A 153 26.11 8.10 -19.45
C SER A 153 27.18 8.71 -20.36
N THR A 154 26.81 9.04 -21.59
CA THR A 154 27.71 9.75 -22.51
C THR A 154 27.80 11.24 -22.22
N ASP A 155 26.78 11.79 -21.56
CA ASP A 155 26.69 13.22 -21.26
C ASP A 155 27.68 13.63 -20.16
N ILE A 156 27.84 12.79 -19.14
CA ILE A 156 28.79 13.01 -18.03
C ILE A 156 29.99 12.07 -18.07
N ASN A 157 30.04 11.14 -19.01
CA ASN A 157 31.07 10.10 -19.17
C ASN A 157 31.30 9.28 -17.89
N GLU A 158 30.25 9.04 -17.13
CA GLU A 158 30.25 8.29 -15.88
C GLU A 158 29.27 7.13 -15.95
N ASP A 159 29.47 6.15 -15.08
CA ASP A 159 28.55 5.04 -14.96
C ASP A 159 27.38 5.45 -14.03
N GLU A 160 26.17 5.17 -14.49
CA GLU A 160 24.91 5.47 -13.78
C GLU A 160 24.05 4.22 -13.65
N VAL A 161 23.08 4.28 -12.77
CA VAL A 161 22.00 3.30 -12.67
C VAL A 161 20.68 3.99 -12.88
N ILE A 162 19.94 3.55 -13.90
CA ILE A 162 18.54 3.94 -14.08
C ILE A 162 17.69 3.00 -13.25
N ALA A 163 16.97 3.51 -12.27
CA ALA A 163 15.98 2.78 -11.52
C ALA A 163 14.59 3.11 -12.06
N ILE A 164 13.86 2.10 -12.50
CA ILE A 164 12.45 2.19 -12.88
C ILE A 164 11.65 1.68 -11.70
N LEU A 165 10.79 2.52 -11.12
CA LEU A 165 10.04 2.22 -9.92
C LEU A 165 8.55 2.15 -10.25
N GLN A 166 7.91 1.05 -9.88
CA GLN A 166 6.47 0.85 -10.08
C GLN A 166 5.79 0.55 -8.74
N PRO A 167 4.75 1.31 -8.35
CA PRO A 167 3.94 0.94 -7.21
C PRO A 167 3.13 -0.33 -7.52
N VAL A 168 3.27 -1.37 -6.68
CA VAL A 168 2.54 -2.63 -6.79
C VAL A 168 1.30 -2.63 -5.93
N VAL A 169 1.45 -2.12 -4.71
CA VAL A 169 0.36 -2.05 -3.74
C VAL A 169 0.28 -0.64 -3.18
N TYR A 170 -0.85 -0.02 -3.39
CA TYR A 170 -1.16 1.24 -2.73
C TYR A 170 -1.54 1.00 -1.29
N ARG A 171 -1.12 1.87 -0.39
CA ARG A 171 -1.35 1.74 1.06
C ARG A 171 -2.84 1.68 1.40
N GLN A 172 -3.65 2.44 0.68
CA GLN A 172 -5.10 2.40 0.84
C GLN A 172 -5.66 1.02 0.51
N ASN A 173 -5.32 0.46 -0.63
CA ASN A 173 -5.78 -0.88 -1.03
C ASN A 173 -5.30 -1.97 -0.07
N TYR A 174 -4.07 -1.83 0.45
CA TYR A 174 -3.53 -2.75 1.44
C TYR A 174 -4.30 -2.69 2.76
N LEU A 175 -4.65 -1.50 3.24
CA LEU A 175 -5.47 -1.33 4.44
C LEU A 175 -6.88 -1.88 4.23
N GLU A 176 -7.50 -1.62 3.08
CA GLU A 176 -8.80 -2.19 2.73
C GLU A 176 -8.74 -3.73 2.67
N GLU A 177 -7.71 -4.31 2.08
CA GLU A 177 -7.52 -5.76 2.05
C GLU A 177 -7.32 -6.33 3.47
N LEU A 178 -6.53 -5.67 4.32
CA LEU A 178 -6.36 -6.06 5.72
C LEU A 178 -7.70 -6.01 6.48
N LEU A 179 -8.43 -4.92 6.37
CA LEU A 179 -9.73 -4.76 7.03
C LEU A 179 -10.73 -5.83 6.54
N ASN A 180 -10.68 -6.18 5.24
CA ASN A 180 -11.52 -7.22 4.66
C ASN A 180 -11.05 -8.65 4.96
N ALA A 181 -9.81 -8.84 5.40
CA ALA A 181 -9.25 -10.12 5.82
C ALA A 181 -9.48 -10.43 7.32
N LEU A 182 -9.90 -9.43 8.10
CA LEU A 182 -10.28 -9.65 9.51
C LEU A 182 -11.46 -10.62 9.57
N PRO A 183 -11.50 -11.53 10.56
CA PRO A 183 -12.65 -12.43 10.75
C PRO A 183 -13.87 -11.71 11.32
N HIS A 184 -13.70 -10.47 11.77
CA HIS A 184 -14.72 -9.68 12.48
C HIS A 184 -15.29 -8.57 11.62
N GLY A 185 -16.56 -8.26 11.86
CA GLY A 185 -17.20 -7.08 11.29
C GLY A 185 -16.60 -5.80 11.87
N LEU A 186 -16.34 -4.83 11.02
CA LEU A 186 -15.89 -3.50 11.40
C LEU A 186 -16.71 -2.46 10.69
N MET A 187 -17.17 -1.45 11.42
CA MET A 187 -17.77 -0.26 10.85
C MET A 187 -17.36 0.99 11.61
N THR A 188 -17.38 2.10 10.92
CA THR A 188 -17.21 3.43 11.49
C THR A 188 -18.55 4.15 11.43
N VAL A 189 -18.95 4.75 12.55
CA VAL A 189 -20.17 5.52 12.66
C VAL A 189 -19.86 6.94 13.13
N VAL A 190 -20.61 7.89 12.60
CA VAL A 190 -20.51 9.29 12.99
C VAL A 190 -21.84 9.75 13.59
N ARG A 191 -21.74 10.67 14.52
CA ARG A 191 -22.88 11.34 15.11
C ARG A 191 -23.26 12.53 14.22
N HIS A 192 -24.49 12.61 13.78
CA HIS A 192 -24.96 13.74 13.00
C HIS A 192 -26.28 14.31 13.57
N PRO A 193 -26.51 15.63 13.45
CA PRO A 193 -27.75 16.24 13.87
C PRO A 193 -28.89 15.82 12.92
N VAL A 194 -30.05 15.53 13.47
CA VAL A 194 -31.27 15.35 12.68
C VAL A 194 -31.97 16.69 12.54
N ASP A 195 -32.31 17.06 11.32
CA ASP A 195 -32.95 18.33 11.02
C ASP A 195 -34.23 18.53 11.85
N GLY A 196 -34.21 19.58 12.68
CA GLY A 196 -35.35 20.00 13.48
C GLY A 196 -35.59 19.24 14.79
N GLN A 197 -34.74 18.26 15.13
CA GLN A 197 -34.82 17.53 16.40
C GLN A 197 -33.59 17.77 17.26
N ARG A 198 -33.71 17.66 18.59
CA ARG A 198 -32.56 17.64 19.51
C ARG A 198 -31.87 16.28 19.54
N GLU A 199 -32.50 15.29 18.96
CA GLU A 199 -32.00 13.93 18.88
C GLU A 199 -30.90 13.86 17.81
N GLN A 200 -29.79 13.25 18.16
CA GLN A 200 -28.65 13.01 17.28
C GLN A 200 -28.71 11.53 16.92
N GLN A 201 -28.45 11.24 15.64
CA GLN A 201 -28.42 9.88 15.15
C GLN A 201 -26.99 9.47 14.79
N PHE A 202 -26.73 8.18 14.85
CA PHE A 202 -25.48 7.57 14.44
C PHE A 202 -25.64 6.98 13.04
N GLN A 203 -24.83 7.45 12.10
CA GLN A 203 -24.83 7.01 10.72
C GLN A 203 -23.57 6.24 10.40
N VAL A 204 -23.68 5.14 9.68
CA VAL A 204 -22.55 4.36 9.20
C VAL A 204 -21.88 5.09 8.03
N ILE A 205 -20.60 5.39 8.13
CA ILE A 205 -19.83 6.02 7.07
C ILE A 205 -18.89 5.05 6.36
N GLU A 206 -18.54 3.93 6.99
CA GLU A 206 -17.63 2.92 6.41
C GLU A 206 -17.91 1.55 7.04
N CYS A 207 -17.72 0.47 6.29
CA CYS A 207 -17.72 -0.89 6.83
C CYS A 207 -16.82 -1.83 6.00
N ASN A 208 -16.36 -2.91 6.61
CA ASN A 208 -15.61 -3.95 5.93
C ASN A 208 -16.52 -5.07 5.39
N ARG A 209 -15.93 -5.95 4.56
CA ARG A 209 -16.66 -7.09 3.98
C ARG A 209 -17.21 -8.06 5.02
N PRO A 210 -16.49 -8.44 6.11
CA PRO A 210 -17.09 -9.24 7.18
C PRO A 210 -18.37 -8.65 7.77
N MET A 211 -18.40 -7.34 8.04
CA MET A 211 -19.61 -6.67 8.49
C MET A 211 -20.76 -6.79 7.47
N SER A 212 -20.46 -6.55 6.21
CA SER A 212 -21.40 -6.71 5.10
C SER A 212 -21.96 -8.13 5.02
N ASN A 213 -21.13 -9.15 5.22
CA ASN A 213 -21.53 -10.55 5.25
C ASN A 213 -22.40 -10.88 6.46
N MET A 214 -22.05 -10.40 7.65
CA MET A 214 -22.85 -10.57 8.87
C MET A 214 -24.25 -9.99 8.70
N MET A 215 -24.33 -8.79 8.11
CA MET A 215 -25.60 -8.11 7.86
C MET A 215 -26.34 -8.63 6.62
N ARG A 216 -25.73 -9.50 5.81
CA ARG A 216 -26.22 -9.94 4.49
C ARG A 216 -26.71 -8.80 3.59
N LYS A 217 -26.03 -7.67 3.71
CA LYS A 217 -26.26 -6.47 2.89
C LYS A 217 -24.98 -6.13 2.15
N ARG A 218 -25.08 -5.57 0.95
CA ARG A 218 -23.89 -5.06 0.25
C ARG A 218 -23.36 -3.84 1.02
N MET A 219 -22.05 -3.63 1.03
CA MET A 219 -21.41 -2.50 1.72
C MET A 219 -22.07 -1.16 1.34
N ARG A 220 -22.39 -0.96 0.05
CA ARG A 220 -23.08 0.25 -0.43
C ARG A 220 -24.51 0.42 0.11
N ASP A 221 -25.12 -0.65 0.59
CA ASP A 221 -26.46 -0.64 1.17
C ASP A 221 -26.41 -0.53 2.72
N ILE A 222 -25.19 -0.45 3.30
CA ILE A 222 -24.92 -0.24 4.73
C ILE A 222 -24.42 1.17 4.98
N VAL A 223 -23.48 1.63 4.13
CA VAL A 223 -22.91 2.98 4.24
C VAL A 223 -23.99 4.03 3.95
N GLY A 224 -24.08 5.03 4.82
CA GLY A 224 -25.07 6.09 4.76
C GLY A 224 -26.40 5.76 5.48
N ILE A 225 -26.53 4.57 6.07
CA ILE A 225 -27.72 4.19 6.84
C ILE A 225 -27.54 4.56 8.32
N ASP A 226 -28.64 4.99 8.94
CA ASP A 226 -28.69 5.20 10.38
C ASP A 226 -28.68 3.87 11.14
N LEU A 227 -27.92 3.82 12.21
CA LEU A 227 -27.66 2.60 12.96
C LEU A 227 -28.95 1.90 13.47
N PRO A 228 -29.98 2.60 13.95
CA PRO A 228 -31.26 1.99 14.30
C PRO A 228 -31.93 1.23 13.15
N THR A 229 -31.78 1.72 11.93
CA THR A 229 -32.32 1.05 10.73
C THR A 229 -31.49 -0.19 10.36
N LEU A 230 -30.18 -0.18 10.67
CA LEU A 230 -29.31 -1.30 10.40
C LEU A 230 -29.50 -2.45 11.40
N TRP A 231 -29.71 -2.12 12.67
CA TRP A 231 -29.94 -3.05 13.80
C TRP A 231 -31.25 -2.79 14.51
N PRO A 232 -32.39 -3.01 13.87
CA PRO A 232 -33.70 -2.70 14.46
C PRO A 232 -34.01 -3.54 15.69
N GLU A 233 -33.39 -4.71 15.84
CA GLU A 233 -33.61 -5.66 16.95
C GLU A 233 -32.75 -5.34 18.17
N ALA A 234 -31.72 -4.46 18.02
CA ALA A 234 -30.91 -4.03 19.14
C ALA A 234 -31.71 -3.14 20.10
N ASP A 235 -31.37 -3.15 21.38
CA ASP A 235 -31.81 -2.14 22.32
C ASP A 235 -31.22 -0.78 21.92
N GLN A 236 -31.98 0.00 21.16
CA GLN A 236 -31.53 1.25 20.58
C GLN A 236 -31.13 2.27 21.66
N GLU A 237 -31.88 2.34 22.74
CA GLU A 237 -31.59 3.27 23.83
C GLU A 237 -30.28 2.89 24.54
N ALA A 238 -30.08 1.62 24.85
CA ALA A 238 -28.83 1.13 25.46
C ALA A 238 -27.63 1.31 24.54
N LEU A 239 -27.77 1.04 23.23
CA LEU A 239 -26.73 1.23 22.25
C LEU A 239 -26.32 2.70 22.11
N GLU A 240 -27.31 3.60 22.02
CA GLU A 240 -27.05 5.04 21.96
C GLU A 240 -26.35 5.55 23.22
N GLN A 241 -26.79 5.13 24.39
CA GLN A 241 -26.14 5.50 25.67
C GLN A 241 -24.68 5.05 25.71
N VAL A 242 -24.39 3.84 25.27
CA VAL A 242 -23.01 3.34 25.18
C VAL A 242 -22.18 4.17 24.20
N MET A 243 -22.70 4.45 23.01
CA MET A 243 -22.00 5.25 22.00
C MET A 243 -21.72 6.68 22.46
N VAL A 244 -22.72 7.34 23.06
CA VAL A 244 -22.55 8.68 23.62
C VAL A 244 -21.50 8.68 24.72
N SER A 245 -21.53 7.70 25.62
CA SER A 245 -20.55 7.62 26.69
C SER A 245 -19.10 7.41 26.20
N VAL A 246 -18.92 6.63 25.11
CA VAL A 246 -17.60 6.47 24.48
C VAL A 246 -17.12 7.78 23.82
N LEU A 247 -18.02 8.55 23.22
CA LEU A 247 -17.65 9.87 22.69
C LEU A 247 -17.28 10.87 23.77
N ASP A 248 -17.94 10.79 24.93
CA ASP A 248 -17.75 11.77 26.02
C ASP A 248 -16.43 11.52 26.78
N ASP A 249 -16.06 10.27 27.05
CA ASP A 249 -14.90 9.94 27.89
C ASP A 249 -13.76 9.20 27.15
N GLY A 250 -13.98 8.78 25.91
CA GLY A 250 -12.98 8.07 25.10
C GLY A 250 -12.70 6.62 25.55
N ILE A 251 -13.47 6.10 26.53
CA ILE A 251 -13.23 4.75 27.06
C ILE A 251 -14.00 3.73 26.23
N ALA A 252 -13.31 2.75 25.69
CA ALA A 252 -13.91 1.65 24.93
C ALA A 252 -14.93 0.88 25.78
N ARG A 253 -16.06 0.49 25.15
CA ARG A 253 -17.14 -0.27 25.82
C ARG A 253 -17.60 -1.41 24.95
N ASN A 254 -18.00 -2.49 25.62
CA ASN A 254 -18.65 -3.62 24.96
C ASN A 254 -20.16 -3.46 24.96
N PHE A 255 -20.77 -3.95 23.90
CA PHE A 255 -22.22 -3.99 23.70
C PHE A 255 -22.60 -5.33 23.07
N ASN A 256 -23.60 -6.00 23.64
CA ASN A 256 -24.15 -7.23 23.10
C ASN A 256 -25.44 -6.94 22.36
N ALA A 257 -25.54 -7.43 21.14
CA ALA A 257 -26.72 -7.29 20.31
C ALA A 257 -27.15 -8.65 19.74
N TYR A 258 -28.38 -8.70 19.29
CA TYR A 258 -28.91 -9.84 18.58
C TYR A 258 -29.23 -9.43 17.15
N TYR A 259 -29.10 -10.35 16.21
CA TYR A 259 -29.57 -10.16 14.86
C TYR A 259 -30.16 -11.46 14.33
N THR A 260 -31.18 -11.34 13.47
CA THR A 260 -31.83 -12.50 12.88
C THR A 260 -31.21 -12.81 11.53
N LEU A 261 -30.72 -14.04 11.37
CA LEU A 261 -30.13 -14.54 10.16
C LEU A 261 -30.84 -15.84 9.75
N ASP A 262 -31.53 -15.86 8.59
CA ASP A 262 -32.30 -17.02 8.10
C ASP A 262 -33.30 -17.60 9.11
N SER A 263 -33.95 -16.76 9.87
CA SER A 263 -34.87 -17.10 10.98
C SER A 263 -34.17 -17.67 12.22
N GLU A 264 -32.83 -17.65 12.27
CA GLU A 264 -32.04 -17.98 13.43
C GLU A 264 -31.62 -16.71 14.15
N VAL A 265 -31.85 -16.63 15.45
CA VAL A 265 -31.35 -15.51 16.27
C VAL A 265 -29.90 -15.80 16.66
N ARG A 266 -29.02 -14.88 16.32
CA ARG A 266 -27.59 -14.98 16.60
C ARG A 266 -27.14 -13.87 17.53
N ASN A 267 -26.25 -14.20 18.43
CA ASN A 267 -25.62 -13.21 19.28
C ASN A 267 -24.45 -12.58 18.57
N CYS A 268 -24.32 -11.28 18.70
CA CYS A 268 -23.10 -10.59 18.37
C CYS A 268 -22.60 -9.77 19.57
N GLU A 269 -21.34 -9.80 19.76
CA GLU A 269 -20.64 -8.98 20.73
C GLU A 269 -19.89 -7.88 19.97
N SER A 270 -20.00 -6.65 20.44
CA SER A 270 -19.36 -5.49 19.81
C SER A 270 -18.49 -4.76 20.82
N CYS A 271 -17.33 -4.31 20.37
CA CYS A 271 -16.49 -3.37 21.10
C CYS A 271 -16.55 -2.02 20.36
N ILE A 272 -16.98 -0.99 21.08
CA ILE A 272 -17.13 0.38 20.56
C ILE A 272 -15.99 1.22 21.09
N THR A 273 -15.23 1.85 20.20
CA THR A 273 -14.08 2.67 20.52
C THR A 273 -14.17 4.03 19.86
N GLN A 274 -13.60 5.05 20.47
CA GLN A 274 -13.46 6.35 19.82
C GLN A 274 -12.38 6.30 18.73
N SER A 275 -12.65 6.97 17.63
CA SER A 275 -11.73 7.19 16.52
C SER A 275 -11.67 8.68 16.15
N PRO A 276 -10.68 9.14 15.38
CA PRO A 276 -10.61 10.54 14.95
C PRO A 276 -11.83 11.01 14.14
N TRP A 277 -12.59 10.10 13.57
CA TRP A 277 -13.72 10.36 12.68
C TRP A 277 -15.08 10.11 13.34
N GLY A 278 -15.12 9.63 14.58
CA GLY A 278 -16.34 9.25 15.28
C GLY A 278 -16.13 8.02 16.15
N LEU A 279 -16.92 6.98 15.95
CA LEU A 279 -16.80 5.71 16.65
C LEU A 279 -16.42 4.60 15.67
N THR A 280 -15.57 3.68 16.11
CA THR A 280 -15.30 2.42 15.44
C THR A 280 -15.95 1.30 16.22
N VAL A 281 -16.74 0.49 15.53
CA VAL A 281 -17.45 -0.65 16.09
C VAL A 281 -16.87 -1.93 15.53
N TYR A 282 -16.27 -2.73 16.39
CA TYR A 282 -15.82 -4.09 16.10
C TYR A 282 -16.89 -5.06 16.53
N THR A 283 -17.32 -5.94 15.64
CA THR A 283 -18.39 -6.88 15.94
C THR A 283 -17.97 -8.29 15.55
N TRP A 284 -18.20 -9.24 16.43
CA TRP A 284 -18.02 -10.67 16.16
C TRP A 284 -19.27 -11.45 16.49
N ASP A 285 -19.53 -12.46 15.69
CA ASP A 285 -20.62 -13.38 15.86
C ASP A 285 -20.21 -14.43 16.91
N THR A 286 -20.95 -14.55 17.98
CA THR A 286 -20.72 -15.54 19.06
C THR A 286 -21.51 -16.83 18.87
N GLY A 287 -22.30 -16.92 17.81
CA GLY A 287 -23.08 -18.08 17.46
C GLY A 287 -24.59 -17.95 17.74
N PRO A 288 -25.36 -18.99 17.50
CA PRO A 288 -26.77 -19.01 17.79
C PRO A 288 -27.03 -18.82 19.29
N GLN A 289 -28.17 -18.25 19.60
CA GLN A 289 -28.66 -18.16 20.96
C GLN A 289 -29.18 -19.55 21.37
N ASP A 290 -28.59 -20.16 22.42
CA ASP A 290 -29.05 -21.41 23.00
C ASP A 290 -30.43 -21.28 23.70
#